data_a92d865bf0e9013dd01ddd8ebb09bd84
#
_entry.id   a92d865bf0e9013dd01ddd8ebb09bd84
#
_cell.length_a   1.000
_cell.length_b   1.000
_cell.length_c   1.000
_cell.angle_alpha   90.00
_cell.angle_beta   90.00
_cell.angle_gamma   90.00
#
_symmetry.space_group_name_H-M   'P 1'
#
loop_
_entity.id
_entity.type
_entity.pdbx_description
1 polymer ?
#
loop_
_entity_poly.entity_id
_entity_poly.type
_entity_poly.pdbx_seq_one_letter_code
_entity_poly.pdbx_strand_id
1 'polypeptide(L)'
;VKRGAVVVDNSHAFRMDPEVPLVVPEINADDIKWHHGLIANPNCATIIGLVPTWPLHQLAGVKRMIVSTYQAASGAGAPGMAELEAQLAALGRGEEIPEPRAFVAQLASNLIPQIGGVKEEGFTSEEMKLQNEGRKIMHLPELRVNCTCVRVPVLRSHSESITLEFERDITVEEARAALAAAPGVKLVDDMAAEDAHDRFPMPMDTSDQDLIWVGRVRRDISNPEAARGITFWCCGDQIRKGAATNAVQIAKLLCE
;
A
#
# COMPACT_ATOMS: atom_id res chain seq x y z
N VAL A 1 -25.09 -9.01 -11.25
CA VAL A 1 -25.35 -10.11 -10.29
C VAL A 1 -26.63 -10.87 -10.65
N LYS A 2 -27.81 -10.24 -10.73
CA LYS A 2 -29.10 -10.93 -11.04
C LYS A 2 -29.12 -11.75 -12.33
N ARG A 3 -28.17 -11.56 -13.24
CA ARG A 3 -28.02 -12.29 -14.53
C ARG A 3 -26.79 -13.21 -14.56
N GLY A 4 -26.22 -13.56 -13.39
CA GLY A 4 -25.05 -14.44 -13.29
C GLY A 4 -23.70 -13.75 -13.45
N ALA A 5 -23.67 -12.41 -13.59
CA ALA A 5 -22.39 -11.68 -13.61
C ALA A 5 -21.80 -11.56 -12.20
N VAL A 6 -20.48 -11.64 -12.11
CA VAL A 6 -19.71 -11.29 -10.93
C VAL A 6 -19.09 -9.90 -11.12
N VAL A 7 -19.18 -9.06 -10.10
CA VAL A 7 -18.65 -7.71 -10.11
C VAL A 7 -17.42 -7.65 -9.20
N VAL A 8 -16.30 -7.20 -9.72
CA VAL A 8 -15.13 -6.82 -8.93
C VAL A 8 -15.16 -5.31 -8.75
N ASP A 9 -15.44 -4.84 -7.52
CA ASP A 9 -15.68 -3.44 -7.21
C ASP A 9 -14.43 -2.75 -6.66
N ASN A 10 -13.97 -1.71 -7.35
CA ASN A 10 -12.83 -0.89 -6.92
C ASN A 10 -13.20 0.23 -5.94
N SER A 11 -14.49 0.48 -5.69
CA SER A 11 -14.92 1.52 -4.78
C SER A 11 -14.68 1.13 -3.31
N HIS A 12 -14.88 2.07 -2.42
CA HIS A 12 -14.81 1.79 -0.97
C HIS A 12 -16.14 1.29 -0.39
N ALA A 13 -17.21 1.28 -1.19
CA ALA A 13 -18.58 1.12 -0.70
C ALA A 13 -18.82 -0.22 0.00
N PHE A 14 -18.22 -1.29 -0.49
CA PHE A 14 -18.50 -2.66 -0.04
C PHE A 14 -17.33 -3.33 0.70
N ARG A 15 -16.18 -2.65 0.83
CA ARG A 15 -14.98 -3.27 1.41
C ARG A 15 -15.17 -3.82 2.81
N MET A 16 -15.94 -3.13 3.65
CA MET A 16 -16.18 -3.53 5.04
C MET A 16 -17.51 -4.27 5.24
N ASP A 17 -18.26 -4.53 4.17
CA ASP A 17 -19.47 -5.37 4.23
C ASP A 17 -19.07 -6.82 4.55
N PRO A 18 -19.60 -7.43 5.62
CA PRO A 18 -19.26 -8.80 6.02
C PRO A 18 -19.67 -9.86 4.98
N GLU A 19 -20.66 -9.57 4.14
CA GLU A 19 -21.15 -10.48 3.09
C GLU A 19 -20.36 -10.35 1.76
N VAL A 20 -19.36 -9.44 1.70
CA VAL A 20 -18.56 -9.20 0.50
C VAL A 20 -17.10 -9.51 0.78
N PRO A 21 -16.46 -10.46 0.07
CA PRO A 21 -15.04 -10.73 0.22
C PRO A 21 -14.21 -9.53 -0.23
N LEU A 22 -13.16 -9.23 0.53
CA LEU A 22 -12.17 -8.20 0.26
C LEU A 22 -10.85 -8.90 -0.05
N VAL A 23 -10.41 -8.91 -1.32
CA VAL A 23 -9.42 -9.87 -1.77
C VAL A 23 -8.13 -9.24 -2.29
N VAL A 24 -7.01 -9.75 -1.77
CA VAL A 24 -5.66 -9.61 -2.34
C VAL A 24 -5.19 -11.03 -2.69
N PRO A 25 -5.06 -11.38 -3.97
CA PRO A 25 -4.77 -12.76 -4.39
C PRO A 25 -3.55 -13.41 -3.74
N GLU A 26 -2.51 -12.64 -3.43
CA GLU A 26 -1.30 -13.13 -2.76
C GLU A 26 -1.52 -13.48 -1.28
N ILE A 27 -2.66 -13.05 -0.69
CA ILE A 27 -2.92 -13.19 0.76
C ILE A 27 -4.09 -14.14 1.02
N ASN A 28 -5.24 -13.84 0.43
CA ASN A 28 -6.52 -14.50 0.75
C ASN A 28 -7.32 -14.88 -0.51
N ALA A 29 -6.66 -15.45 -1.52
CA ALA A 29 -7.31 -15.89 -2.77
C ALA A 29 -8.55 -16.75 -2.54
N ASP A 30 -8.52 -17.61 -1.52
CA ASP A 30 -9.63 -18.52 -1.18
C ASP A 30 -10.91 -17.80 -0.77
N ASP A 31 -10.85 -16.55 -0.36
CA ASP A 31 -12.03 -15.76 0.02
C ASP A 31 -12.98 -15.51 -1.16
N ILE A 32 -12.50 -15.62 -2.39
CA ILE A 32 -13.39 -15.53 -3.56
C ILE A 32 -14.49 -16.60 -3.56
N LYS A 33 -14.28 -17.74 -2.88
CA LYS A 33 -15.19 -18.89 -2.92
C LYS A 33 -16.54 -18.63 -2.24
N TRP A 34 -16.60 -17.63 -1.34
CA TRP A 34 -17.84 -17.31 -0.64
C TRP A 34 -18.53 -16.02 -1.14
N HIS A 35 -18.14 -15.49 -2.31
CA HIS A 35 -18.79 -14.31 -2.88
C HIS A 35 -20.26 -14.61 -3.28
N HIS A 36 -21.12 -13.61 -3.13
CA HIS A 36 -22.50 -13.62 -3.60
C HIS A 36 -22.68 -12.77 -4.87
N GLY A 37 -21.72 -12.83 -5.79
CA GLY A 37 -21.71 -12.09 -7.05
C GLY A 37 -21.05 -10.71 -6.97
N LEU A 38 -20.49 -10.33 -5.81
CA LEU A 38 -19.74 -9.10 -5.60
C LEU A 38 -18.46 -9.42 -4.83
N ILE A 39 -17.33 -8.90 -5.29
CA ILE A 39 -16.02 -9.00 -4.64
C ILE A 39 -15.44 -7.58 -4.57
N ALA A 40 -14.98 -7.17 -3.42
CA ALA A 40 -14.37 -5.85 -3.24
C ALA A 40 -12.86 -5.91 -3.48
N ASN A 41 -12.34 -4.92 -4.21
CA ASN A 41 -10.92 -4.67 -4.38
C ASN A 41 -10.46 -3.68 -3.31
N PRO A 42 -9.38 -3.97 -2.54
CA PRO A 42 -8.96 -3.15 -1.42
C PRO A 42 -8.43 -1.75 -1.82
N ASN A 43 -8.17 -0.94 -0.81
CA ASN A 43 -7.47 0.33 -0.95
C ASN A 43 -6.02 0.12 -1.45
N CYS A 44 -5.53 1.06 -2.24
CA CYS A 44 -4.21 0.96 -2.88
C CYS A 44 -3.05 0.88 -1.87
N ALA A 45 -3.04 1.74 -0.85
CA ALA A 45 -2.03 1.70 0.19
C ALA A 45 -2.15 0.39 1.00
N THR A 46 -3.36 -0.06 1.29
CA THR A 46 -3.57 -1.36 1.94
C THR A 46 -2.95 -2.52 1.15
N ILE A 47 -3.17 -2.58 -0.16
CA ILE A 47 -2.57 -3.64 -1.00
C ILE A 47 -1.04 -3.55 -0.97
N ILE A 48 -0.48 -2.33 -1.17
CA ILE A 48 0.97 -2.11 -1.24
C ILE A 48 1.65 -2.48 0.08
N GLY A 49 1.04 -2.14 1.21
CA GLY A 49 1.60 -2.45 2.53
C GLY A 49 1.43 -3.92 2.94
N LEU A 50 0.31 -4.55 2.60
CA LEU A 50 0.01 -5.90 3.06
C LEU A 50 0.71 -7.00 2.26
N VAL A 51 0.89 -6.84 0.95
CA VAL A 51 1.56 -7.86 0.12
C VAL A 51 2.95 -8.21 0.66
N PRO A 52 3.86 -7.27 0.95
CA PRO A 52 5.13 -7.60 1.58
C PRO A 52 5.03 -7.96 3.07
N THR A 53 4.00 -7.53 3.78
CA THR A 53 3.79 -7.89 5.18
C THR A 53 3.37 -9.35 5.35
N TRP A 54 2.63 -9.90 4.39
CA TRP A 54 2.07 -11.25 4.46
C TRP A 54 3.12 -12.36 4.63
N PRO A 55 4.18 -12.47 3.80
CA PRO A 55 5.21 -13.49 3.98
C PRO A 55 5.92 -13.37 5.34
N LEU A 56 6.08 -12.17 5.87
CA LEU A 56 6.66 -11.95 7.19
C LEU A 56 5.70 -12.36 8.31
N HIS A 57 4.39 -12.15 8.11
CA HIS A 57 3.37 -12.67 9.03
C HIS A 57 3.37 -14.20 9.07
N GLN A 58 3.40 -14.86 7.92
CA GLN A 58 3.48 -16.32 7.84
C GLN A 58 4.73 -16.86 8.54
N LEU A 59 5.83 -16.13 8.48
CA LEU A 59 7.10 -16.52 9.09
C LEU A 59 7.10 -16.34 10.61
N ALA A 60 6.63 -15.20 11.13
CA ALA A 60 6.86 -14.83 12.53
C ALA A 60 5.63 -14.32 13.30
N GLY A 61 4.48 -14.15 12.64
CA GLY A 61 3.25 -13.66 13.28
C GLY A 61 3.29 -12.15 13.57
N VAL A 62 2.75 -11.32 12.68
CA VAL A 62 2.68 -9.86 12.89
C VAL A 62 1.60 -9.54 13.93
N LYS A 63 1.97 -8.80 14.97
CA LYS A 63 1.08 -8.27 16.02
C LYS A 63 0.72 -6.82 15.83
N ARG A 64 1.68 -6.04 15.32
CA ARG A 64 1.54 -4.59 15.21
C ARG A 64 2.28 -4.07 13.98
N MET A 65 1.68 -3.07 13.34
CA MET A 65 2.28 -2.32 12.23
C MET A 65 2.30 -0.83 12.58
N ILE A 66 3.42 -0.18 12.34
CA ILE A 66 3.55 1.28 12.29
C ILE A 66 3.87 1.63 10.85
N VAL A 67 3.03 2.45 10.22
CA VAL A 67 3.12 2.75 8.80
C VAL A 67 3.11 4.26 8.57
N SER A 68 4.04 4.74 7.78
CA SER A 68 4.00 6.08 7.20
C SER A 68 3.95 5.92 5.68
N THR A 69 2.90 6.43 5.04
CA THR A 69 2.77 6.37 3.59
C THR A 69 3.21 7.68 2.95
N TYR A 70 3.77 7.58 1.75
CA TYR A 70 4.16 8.67 0.87
C TYR A 70 3.42 8.46 -0.44
N GLN A 71 2.18 9.01 -0.49
CA GLN A 71 1.23 8.68 -1.56
C GLN A 71 1.30 9.69 -2.71
N ALA A 72 1.51 9.19 -3.92
CA ALA A 72 1.59 9.97 -5.14
C ALA A 72 0.25 10.64 -5.52
N ALA A 73 0.33 11.71 -6.30
CA ALA A 73 -0.81 12.50 -6.78
C ALA A 73 -1.84 11.67 -7.54
N SER A 74 -1.39 10.63 -8.26
CA SER A 74 -2.25 9.71 -9.03
C SER A 74 -3.27 8.95 -8.19
N GLY A 75 -3.05 8.83 -6.86
CA GLY A 75 -4.07 8.29 -5.94
C GLY A 75 -5.35 9.14 -5.86
N ALA A 76 -5.30 10.42 -6.26
CA ALA A 76 -6.45 11.29 -6.47
C ALA A 76 -6.97 11.26 -7.93
N GLY A 77 -6.53 10.30 -8.74
CA GLY A 77 -6.92 10.12 -10.13
C GLY A 77 -6.29 11.14 -11.09
N ALA A 78 -6.78 11.18 -12.32
CA ALA A 78 -6.30 12.10 -13.34
C ALA A 78 -6.34 13.59 -12.92
N PRO A 79 -7.37 14.09 -12.21
CA PRO A 79 -7.37 15.47 -11.72
C PRO A 79 -6.20 15.78 -10.78
N GLY A 80 -5.83 14.85 -9.89
CA GLY A 80 -4.70 15.05 -8.96
C GLY A 80 -3.35 15.13 -9.69
N MET A 81 -3.14 14.29 -10.70
CA MET A 81 -1.92 14.35 -11.53
C MET A 81 -1.85 15.68 -12.30
N ALA A 82 -2.94 16.04 -12.99
CA ALA A 82 -2.99 17.27 -13.78
C ALA A 82 -2.76 18.53 -12.91
N GLU A 83 -3.30 18.54 -11.68
CA GLU A 83 -3.08 19.64 -10.75
C GLU A 83 -1.61 19.75 -10.34
N LEU A 84 -0.97 18.63 -9.96
CA LEU A 84 0.45 18.63 -9.61
C LEU A 84 1.32 19.07 -10.79
N GLU A 85 1.07 18.57 -12.00
CA GLU A 85 1.79 18.96 -13.21
C GLU A 85 1.66 20.46 -13.50
N ALA A 86 0.44 21.02 -13.38
CA ALA A 86 0.21 22.44 -13.56
C ALA A 86 0.94 23.29 -12.52
N GLN A 87 0.92 22.88 -11.25
CA GLN A 87 1.62 23.55 -10.16
C GLN A 87 3.15 23.51 -10.35
N LEU A 88 3.71 22.36 -10.74
CA LEU A 88 5.14 22.21 -11.02
C LEU A 88 5.59 23.05 -12.22
N ALA A 89 4.77 23.09 -13.27
CA ALA A 89 5.04 23.91 -14.45
C ALA A 89 5.02 25.42 -14.14
N ALA A 90 4.05 25.90 -13.37
CA ALA A 90 3.99 27.30 -12.93
C ALA A 90 5.19 27.67 -12.05
N LEU A 91 5.54 26.78 -11.09
CA LEU A 91 6.70 26.96 -10.24
C LEU A 91 8.00 27.05 -11.05
N GLY A 92 8.16 26.16 -12.06
CA GLY A 92 9.34 26.13 -12.93
C GLY A 92 9.49 27.39 -13.81
N ARG A 93 8.38 28.08 -14.12
CA ARG A 93 8.38 29.33 -14.87
C ARG A 93 8.41 30.58 -14.00
N GLY A 94 8.35 30.44 -12.66
CA GLY A 94 8.24 31.56 -11.73
C GLY A 94 6.89 32.29 -11.83
N GLU A 95 5.86 31.59 -12.25
CA GLU A 95 4.47 32.09 -12.35
C GLU A 95 3.70 31.83 -11.06
N GLU A 96 2.55 32.48 -10.94
CA GLU A 96 1.61 32.22 -9.84
C GLU A 96 1.12 30.76 -9.90
N ILE A 97 1.22 30.07 -8.76
CA ILE A 97 0.82 28.65 -8.67
C ILE A 97 -0.72 28.58 -8.63
N PRO A 98 -1.34 27.74 -9.48
CA PRO A 98 -2.78 27.58 -9.49
C PRO A 98 -3.34 27.13 -8.14
N GLU A 99 -4.49 27.67 -7.75
CA GLU A 99 -5.22 27.26 -6.55
C GLU A 99 -5.55 25.77 -6.57
N PRO A 100 -5.34 25.06 -5.45
CA PRO A 100 -5.63 23.63 -5.37
C PRO A 100 -7.13 23.36 -5.46
N ARG A 101 -7.49 22.28 -6.16
CA ARG A 101 -8.87 21.79 -6.32
C ARG A 101 -9.02 20.31 -6.01
N ALA A 102 -8.01 19.52 -6.37
CA ALA A 102 -7.97 18.08 -6.08
C ALA A 102 -7.42 17.78 -4.69
N PHE A 103 -6.59 18.67 -4.15
CA PHE A 103 -5.98 18.55 -2.83
C PHE A 103 -6.45 19.67 -1.90
N VAL A 104 -6.29 19.46 -0.60
CA VAL A 104 -6.67 20.44 0.44
C VAL A 104 -5.71 21.64 0.52
N ALA A 105 -4.54 21.53 -0.12
CA ALA A 105 -3.52 22.57 -0.20
C ALA A 105 -2.67 22.35 -1.45
N GLN A 106 -1.84 23.35 -1.81
CA GLN A 106 -0.81 23.20 -2.83
C GLN A 106 0.05 21.98 -2.54
N LEU A 107 0.29 21.13 -3.56
CA LEU A 107 1.11 19.94 -3.44
C LEU A 107 2.55 20.16 -3.94
N ALA A 108 2.75 20.93 -5.02
CA ALA A 108 4.10 21.23 -5.52
C ALA A 108 4.96 21.87 -4.42
N SER A 109 6.13 21.28 -4.17
CA SER A 109 7.07 21.68 -3.10
C SER A 109 6.49 21.61 -1.69
N ASN A 110 5.51 20.72 -1.44
CA ASN A 110 4.84 20.58 -0.16
C ASN A 110 4.56 19.11 0.18
N LEU A 111 4.23 18.84 1.45
CA LEU A 111 3.70 17.59 1.96
C LEU A 111 2.36 17.85 2.62
N ILE A 112 1.35 17.04 2.32
CA ILE A 112 0.02 17.18 2.91
C ILE A 112 -0.27 15.96 3.79
N PRO A 113 -0.20 16.07 5.13
CA PRO A 113 -0.41 14.94 6.05
C PRO A 113 -1.91 14.70 6.30
N GLN A 114 -2.69 14.71 5.23
CA GLN A 114 -4.12 14.45 5.26
C GLN A 114 -4.56 13.87 3.92
N ILE A 115 -5.06 12.63 3.93
CA ILE A 115 -5.70 12.01 2.78
C ILE A 115 -7.08 11.53 3.20
N GLY A 116 -8.10 12.02 2.49
CA GLY A 116 -9.49 11.79 2.86
C GLY A 116 -9.97 12.67 4.02
N GLY A 117 -11.20 12.41 4.48
CA GLY A 117 -11.84 13.19 5.56
C GLY A 117 -11.33 12.80 6.94
N VAL A 118 -11.25 13.78 7.83
CA VAL A 118 -10.91 13.56 9.25
C VAL A 118 -12.02 12.77 9.94
N LYS A 119 -11.64 11.80 10.76
CA LYS A 119 -12.49 10.93 11.57
C LYS A 119 -12.26 11.20 13.05
N GLU A 120 -12.80 10.33 13.90
CA GLU A 120 -12.60 10.39 15.35
C GLU A 120 -11.13 10.27 15.73
N GLU A 121 -10.76 10.82 16.86
CA GLU A 121 -9.39 10.81 17.41
C GLU A 121 -8.32 11.42 16.49
N GLY A 122 -8.71 12.19 15.46
CA GLY A 122 -7.78 12.88 14.56
C GLY A 122 -7.22 12.02 13.43
N PHE A 123 -7.62 10.77 13.30
CA PHE A 123 -7.27 9.95 12.15
C PHE A 123 -8.02 10.39 10.89
N THR A 124 -7.43 10.15 9.74
CA THR A 124 -8.11 10.32 8.45
C THR A 124 -8.80 9.02 8.01
N SER A 125 -9.75 9.15 7.09
CA SER A 125 -10.40 7.97 6.52
C SER A 125 -9.42 7.04 5.78
N GLU A 126 -8.35 7.56 5.23
CA GLU A 126 -7.31 6.76 4.56
C GLU A 126 -6.52 5.92 5.56
N GLU A 127 -6.10 6.52 6.68
CA GLU A 127 -5.35 5.85 7.74
C GLU A 127 -6.11 4.69 8.37
N MET A 128 -7.42 4.85 8.57
CA MET A 128 -8.27 3.79 9.12
C MET A 128 -8.46 2.61 8.17
N LYS A 129 -8.29 2.81 6.85
CA LYS A 129 -8.43 1.70 5.89
C LYS A 129 -7.37 0.64 6.10
N LEU A 130 -6.10 1.02 6.30
CA LEU A 130 -5.02 0.04 6.46
C LEU A 130 -5.28 -0.90 7.65
N GLN A 131 -5.79 -0.38 8.77
CA GLN A 131 -6.16 -1.23 9.90
C GLN A 131 -7.39 -2.09 9.61
N ASN A 132 -8.48 -1.49 9.16
CA ASN A 132 -9.76 -2.18 9.04
C ASN A 132 -9.74 -3.21 7.90
N GLU A 133 -9.25 -2.80 6.73
CA GLU A 133 -9.10 -3.69 5.58
C GLU A 133 -8.02 -4.75 5.87
N GLY A 134 -6.90 -4.37 6.51
CA GLY A 134 -5.82 -5.30 6.87
C GLY A 134 -6.30 -6.42 7.79
N ARG A 135 -7.10 -6.12 8.80
CA ARG A 135 -7.73 -7.11 9.68
C ARG A 135 -8.58 -8.10 8.90
N LYS A 136 -9.37 -7.60 7.96
CA LYS A 136 -10.26 -8.43 7.14
C LYS A 136 -9.49 -9.30 6.16
N ILE A 137 -8.54 -8.74 5.41
CA ILE A 137 -7.76 -9.44 4.38
C ILE A 137 -6.85 -10.51 4.98
N MET A 138 -6.16 -10.20 6.08
CA MET A 138 -5.24 -11.12 6.74
C MET A 138 -5.92 -12.08 7.72
N HIS A 139 -7.24 -11.95 7.94
CA HIS A 139 -7.97 -12.70 8.97
C HIS A 139 -7.40 -12.52 10.38
N LEU A 140 -6.92 -11.31 10.69
CA LEU A 140 -6.30 -10.94 11.96
C LEU A 140 -7.12 -9.84 12.67
N PRO A 141 -8.21 -10.17 13.35
CA PRO A 141 -9.08 -9.17 13.98
C PRO A 141 -8.37 -8.32 15.04
N GLU A 142 -7.32 -8.87 15.65
CA GLU A 142 -6.52 -8.21 16.69
C GLU A 142 -5.30 -7.43 16.16
N LEU A 143 -5.09 -7.38 14.83
CA LEU A 143 -3.99 -6.63 14.24
C LEU A 143 -4.08 -5.16 14.64
N ARG A 144 -2.99 -4.63 15.21
CA ARG A 144 -2.87 -3.24 15.63
C ARG A 144 -2.09 -2.47 14.58
N VAL A 145 -2.71 -1.46 14.00
CA VAL A 145 -2.07 -0.60 12.99
C VAL A 145 -2.13 0.84 13.43
N ASN A 146 -1.01 1.52 13.41
CA ASN A 146 -0.92 2.98 13.50
C ASN A 146 -0.37 3.50 12.18
N CYS A 147 -1.18 4.29 11.46
CA CYS A 147 -0.84 4.78 10.14
C CYS A 147 -0.90 6.30 10.07
N THR A 148 0.08 6.91 9.38
CA THR A 148 0.03 8.30 8.96
C THR A 148 0.12 8.35 7.44
N CYS A 149 -0.90 8.92 6.79
CA CYS A 149 -0.96 9.01 5.35
C CYS A 149 -0.62 10.41 4.85
N VAL A 150 0.45 10.51 4.05
CA VAL A 150 0.96 11.79 3.53
C VAL A 150 0.89 11.82 2.01
N ARG A 151 0.25 12.84 1.44
CA ARG A 151 0.33 13.14 0.01
C ARG A 151 1.67 13.82 -0.28
N VAL A 152 2.41 13.31 -1.26
CA VAL A 152 3.72 13.85 -1.66
C VAL A 152 3.71 14.30 -3.12
N PRO A 153 4.60 15.24 -3.52
CA PRO A 153 4.67 15.79 -4.86
C PRO A 153 5.35 14.83 -5.86
N VAL A 154 4.87 13.60 -5.88
CA VAL A 154 5.25 12.52 -6.79
C VAL A 154 4.04 12.21 -7.68
N LEU A 155 4.23 12.08 -8.97
CA LEU A 155 3.11 11.86 -9.89
C LEU A 155 2.49 10.49 -9.73
N ARG A 156 3.31 9.42 -9.64
CA ARG A 156 2.85 8.03 -9.67
C ARG A 156 3.69 7.14 -8.76
N SER A 157 3.14 6.02 -8.31
CA SER A 157 3.67 5.08 -7.33
C SER A 157 3.64 5.58 -5.89
N HIS A 158 3.00 4.81 -5.01
CA HIS A 158 3.04 5.04 -3.58
C HIS A 158 4.27 4.40 -2.97
N SER A 159 4.76 5.01 -1.90
CA SER A 159 5.82 4.43 -1.08
C SER A 159 5.36 4.35 0.37
N GLU A 160 5.88 3.39 1.12
CA GLU A 160 5.54 3.20 2.52
C GLU A 160 6.78 2.81 3.34
N SER A 161 6.93 3.42 4.50
CA SER A 161 7.85 2.99 5.55
C SER A 161 7.05 2.19 6.56
N ILE A 162 7.37 0.91 6.71
CA ILE A 162 6.63 -0.02 7.54
C ILE A 162 7.55 -0.61 8.60
N THR A 163 7.13 -0.52 9.86
CA THR A 163 7.75 -1.22 10.99
C THR A 163 6.77 -2.24 11.54
N LEU A 164 7.21 -3.49 11.61
CA LEU A 164 6.44 -4.63 12.10
C LEU A 164 6.99 -5.13 13.43
N GLU A 165 6.07 -5.45 14.34
CA GLU A 165 6.35 -6.17 15.58
C GLU A 165 5.75 -7.58 15.46
N PHE A 166 6.53 -8.58 15.83
CA PHE A 166 6.20 -10.01 15.66
C PHE A 166 5.96 -10.75 16.98
N GLU A 167 5.28 -11.87 16.89
CA GLU A 167 5.08 -12.81 18.02
C GLU A 167 6.35 -13.61 18.33
N ARG A 168 7.14 -13.93 17.29
CA ARG A 168 8.35 -14.72 17.36
C ARG A 168 9.55 -13.90 16.88
N ASP A 169 10.72 -14.32 17.31
CA ASP A 169 11.98 -13.76 16.83
C ASP A 169 12.14 -13.99 15.32
N ILE A 170 12.72 -13.02 14.65
CA ILE A 170 12.99 -13.03 13.21
C ILE A 170 14.30 -12.29 12.93
N THR A 171 15.15 -12.87 12.10
CA THR A 171 16.37 -12.21 11.62
C THR A 171 16.10 -11.39 10.37
N VAL A 172 17.00 -10.46 10.06
CA VAL A 172 16.94 -9.67 8.81
C VAL A 172 17.12 -10.59 7.59
N GLU A 173 17.99 -11.58 7.71
CA GLU A 173 18.27 -12.56 6.67
C GLU A 173 17.05 -13.42 6.35
N GLU A 174 16.34 -13.91 7.38
CA GLU A 174 15.07 -14.64 7.20
C GLU A 174 13.99 -13.76 6.56
N ALA A 175 13.88 -12.52 7.00
CA ALA A 175 12.93 -11.56 6.42
C ALA A 175 13.23 -11.30 4.93
N ARG A 176 14.50 -11.08 4.56
CA ARG A 176 14.92 -10.91 3.17
C ARG A 176 14.64 -12.15 2.33
N ALA A 177 14.95 -13.34 2.86
CA ALA A 177 14.68 -14.59 2.15
C ALA A 177 13.17 -14.79 1.90
N ALA A 178 12.33 -14.52 2.89
CA ALA A 178 10.89 -14.61 2.77
C ALA A 178 10.34 -13.61 1.73
N LEU A 179 10.82 -12.36 1.75
CA LEU A 179 10.42 -11.32 0.79
C LEU A 179 10.88 -11.65 -0.63
N ALA A 180 12.09 -12.17 -0.80
CA ALA A 180 12.62 -12.54 -2.12
C ALA A 180 11.85 -13.71 -2.77
N ALA A 181 11.28 -14.60 -1.96
CA ALA A 181 10.50 -15.76 -2.41
C ALA A 181 8.99 -15.45 -2.58
N ALA A 182 8.52 -14.30 -2.09
CA ALA A 182 7.09 -14.00 -2.02
C ALA A 182 6.50 -13.63 -3.38
N PRO A 183 5.33 -14.18 -3.75
CA PRO A 183 4.60 -13.73 -4.93
C PRO A 183 4.19 -12.25 -4.79
N GLY A 184 4.22 -11.53 -5.90
CA GLY A 184 3.86 -10.11 -5.93
C GLY A 184 4.94 -9.15 -5.40
N VAL A 185 6.07 -9.66 -4.89
CA VAL A 185 7.17 -8.89 -4.32
C VAL A 185 8.41 -8.97 -5.21
N LYS A 186 9.16 -7.87 -5.30
CA LYS A 186 10.54 -7.82 -5.81
C LYS A 186 11.43 -7.21 -4.73
N LEU A 187 12.41 -7.99 -4.24
CA LEU A 187 13.40 -7.48 -3.29
C LEU A 187 14.49 -6.70 -4.03
N VAL A 188 14.73 -5.45 -3.62
CA VAL A 188 15.79 -4.54 -4.09
C VAL A 188 16.44 -3.96 -2.84
N ASP A 189 17.48 -4.61 -2.32
CA ASP A 189 18.03 -4.30 -0.99
C ASP A 189 19.55 -4.57 -0.90
N ASP A 190 20.31 -4.25 -1.95
CA ASP A 190 21.76 -4.29 -1.92
C ASP A 190 22.34 -2.93 -1.56
N MET A 191 22.49 -2.66 -0.26
CA MET A 191 23.03 -1.39 0.22
C MET A 191 24.50 -1.14 -0.16
N ALA A 192 25.21 -2.14 -0.68
CA ALA A 192 26.59 -2.02 -1.14
C ALA A 192 26.69 -1.76 -2.66
N ALA A 193 25.59 -1.89 -3.40
CA ALA A 193 25.56 -1.62 -4.83
C ALA A 193 26.00 -0.18 -5.16
N GLU A 194 26.66 0.02 -6.30
CA GLU A 194 27.05 1.36 -6.75
C GLU A 194 25.83 2.17 -7.22
N ASP A 195 24.91 1.52 -7.95
CA ASP A 195 23.68 2.17 -8.42
C ASP A 195 22.63 2.25 -7.29
N ALA A 196 22.04 3.42 -7.12
CA ALA A 196 20.97 3.63 -6.15
C ALA A 196 19.72 2.81 -6.47
N HIS A 197 19.46 2.51 -7.74
CA HIS A 197 18.33 1.68 -8.19
C HIS A 197 18.44 0.21 -7.76
N ASP A 198 19.62 -0.25 -7.41
CA ASP A 198 19.87 -1.59 -6.86
C ASP A 198 19.86 -1.61 -5.32
N ARG A 199 20.04 -0.44 -4.68
CA ARG A 199 20.06 -0.33 -3.21
C ARG A 199 18.67 -0.36 -2.58
N PHE A 200 17.71 0.31 -3.19
CA PHE A 200 16.36 0.47 -2.67
C PHE A 200 15.38 0.91 -3.76
N PRO A 201 14.11 0.53 -3.66
CA PRO A 201 13.11 0.93 -4.63
C PRO A 201 12.72 2.40 -4.48
N MET A 202 12.45 3.05 -5.61
CA MET A 202 11.94 4.40 -5.70
C MET A 202 10.65 4.46 -6.54
N PRO A 203 9.80 5.48 -6.36
CA PRO A 203 8.56 5.61 -7.16
C PRO A 203 8.75 5.57 -8.66
N MET A 204 9.86 6.12 -9.18
CA MET A 204 10.16 6.10 -10.62
C MET A 204 10.41 4.68 -11.14
N ASP A 205 11.04 3.82 -10.33
CA ASP A 205 11.37 2.44 -10.72
C ASP A 205 10.12 1.56 -10.78
N THR A 206 9.14 1.87 -9.91
CA THR A 206 7.93 1.04 -9.73
C THR A 206 6.74 1.53 -10.54
N SER A 207 6.82 2.69 -11.16
CA SER A 207 5.78 3.18 -12.06
C SER A 207 5.68 2.27 -13.28
N ASP A 208 4.44 1.88 -13.65
CA ASP A 208 4.12 0.90 -14.67
C ASP A 208 4.55 -0.56 -14.37
N GLN A 209 4.96 -0.86 -13.12
CA GLN A 209 5.29 -2.21 -12.70
C GLN A 209 4.12 -2.87 -11.93
N ASP A 210 3.99 -4.20 -12.06
CA ASP A 210 2.94 -4.97 -11.38
C ASP A 210 3.39 -5.55 -10.03
N LEU A 211 4.69 -5.54 -9.74
CA LEU A 211 5.23 -6.01 -8.47
C LEU A 211 5.38 -4.87 -7.47
N ILE A 212 5.27 -5.19 -6.21
CA ILE A 212 5.64 -4.30 -5.11
C ILE A 212 7.13 -4.53 -4.82
N TRP A 213 7.90 -3.46 -4.95
CA TRP A 213 9.34 -3.53 -4.71
C TRP A 213 9.63 -3.18 -3.26
N VAL A 214 10.48 -3.99 -2.62
CA VAL A 214 10.83 -3.87 -1.20
C VAL A 214 12.33 -3.73 -1.04
N GLY A 215 12.74 -2.87 -0.13
CA GLY A 215 14.14 -2.71 0.23
C GLY A 215 14.29 -2.06 1.61
N ARG A 216 15.52 -1.71 1.97
CA ARG A 216 15.83 -1.13 3.28
C ARG A 216 15.38 -2.02 4.43
N VAL A 217 15.45 -3.34 4.25
CA VAL A 217 15.08 -4.35 5.28
C VAL A 217 16.12 -4.34 6.37
N ARG A 218 15.68 -4.00 7.58
CA ARG A 218 16.56 -3.83 8.74
C ARG A 218 15.84 -4.11 10.04
N ARG A 219 16.60 -4.35 11.09
CA ARG A 219 16.06 -4.52 12.43
C ARG A 219 15.42 -3.22 12.94
N ASP A 220 14.31 -3.34 13.66
CA ASP A 220 13.77 -2.24 14.45
C ASP A 220 14.59 -2.13 15.76
N ILE A 221 15.52 -1.16 15.78
CA ILE A 221 16.38 -0.93 16.95
C ILE A 221 15.66 -0.21 18.10
N SER A 222 14.43 0.26 17.89
CA SER A 222 13.61 0.93 18.91
C SER A 222 12.76 -0.06 19.72
N ASN A 223 12.60 -1.29 19.24
CA ASN A 223 11.86 -2.33 19.93
C ASN A 223 12.70 -2.87 21.10
N PRO A 224 12.20 -2.89 22.35
CA PRO A 224 12.89 -3.50 23.49
C PRO A 224 13.21 -4.98 23.23
N GLU A 225 12.32 -5.69 22.51
CA GLU A 225 12.54 -7.05 22.02
C GLU A 225 13.09 -6.99 20.58
N ALA A 226 14.30 -6.45 20.41
CA ALA A 226 14.87 -6.16 19.08
C ALA A 226 14.87 -7.34 18.09
N ALA A 227 14.86 -8.59 18.60
CA ALA A 227 14.72 -9.78 17.77
C ALA A 227 13.33 -9.94 17.11
N ARG A 228 12.33 -9.16 17.54
CA ARG A 228 10.94 -9.21 17.09
C ARG A 228 10.49 -8.00 16.31
N GLY A 229 11.41 -7.22 15.78
CA GLY A 229 11.11 -6.02 15.02
C GLY A 229 11.84 -5.94 13.69
N ILE A 230 11.12 -5.73 12.59
CA ILE A 230 11.66 -5.46 11.26
C ILE A 230 11.05 -4.17 10.72
N THR A 231 11.90 -3.33 10.17
CA THR A 231 11.50 -2.16 9.38
C THR A 231 11.93 -2.34 7.94
N PHE A 232 11.06 -2.00 7.00
CA PHE A 232 11.37 -1.98 5.57
C PHE A 232 10.71 -0.80 4.87
N TRP A 233 11.15 -0.57 3.65
CA TRP A 233 10.58 0.39 2.72
C TRP A 233 10.00 -0.37 1.54
N CYS A 234 8.83 0.02 1.05
CA CYS A 234 8.28 -0.52 -0.18
C CYS A 234 7.73 0.57 -1.08
N CYS A 235 7.73 0.27 -2.37
CA CYS A 235 7.11 1.10 -3.42
C CYS A 235 6.25 0.21 -4.32
N GLY A 236 5.11 0.75 -4.77
CA GLY A 236 4.24 0.05 -5.71
C GLY A 236 3.36 1.01 -6.51
N ASP A 237 3.06 0.62 -7.74
CA ASP A 237 2.17 1.40 -8.58
C ASP A 237 0.72 1.22 -8.14
N GLN A 238 0.14 2.27 -7.55
CA GLN A 238 -1.21 2.23 -7.00
C GLN A 238 -2.31 2.16 -8.09
N ILE A 239 -1.99 2.49 -9.36
CA ILE A 239 -2.92 2.32 -10.49
C ILE A 239 -2.92 0.86 -10.95
N ARG A 240 -1.76 0.20 -10.92
CA ARG A 240 -1.58 -1.20 -11.32
C ARG A 240 -1.87 -2.15 -10.16
N LYS A 241 -0.84 -2.63 -9.44
CA LYS A 241 -1.04 -3.58 -8.34
C LYS A 241 -1.98 -3.04 -7.26
N GLY A 242 -1.88 -1.76 -6.94
CA GLY A 242 -2.76 -1.13 -5.96
C GLY A 242 -4.23 -1.00 -6.37
N ALA A 243 -4.58 -1.28 -7.63
CA ALA A 243 -5.96 -1.17 -8.13
C ALA A 243 -6.24 -2.15 -9.28
N ALA A 244 -5.94 -1.77 -10.53
CA ALA A 244 -6.40 -2.48 -11.72
C ALA A 244 -5.81 -3.89 -11.83
N THR A 245 -4.52 -4.06 -11.60
CA THR A 245 -3.86 -5.38 -11.66
C THR A 245 -4.45 -6.32 -10.61
N ASN A 246 -4.67 -5.86 -9.36
CA ASN A 246 -5.29 -6.66 -8.32
C ASN A 246 -6.71 -7.10 -8.72
N ALA A 247 -7.51 -6.19 -9.26
CA ALA A 247 -8.86 -6.51 -9.74
C ALA A 247 -8.85 -7.53 -10.90
N VAL A 248 -7.89 -7.42 -11.84
CA VAL A 248 -7.72 -8.38 -12.94
C VAL A 248 -7.26 -9.74 -12.40
N GLN A 249 -6.37 -9.77 -11.41
CA GLN A 249 -5.95 -11.01 -10.76
C GLN A 249 -7.14 -11.71 -10.08
N ILE A 250 -8.01 -10.97 -9.36
CA ILE A 250 -9.26 -11.50 -8.81
C ILE A 250 -10.16 -12.09 -9.92
N ALA A 251 -10.30 -11.35 -11.02
CA ALA A 251 -11.11 -11.84 -12.16
C ALA A 251 -10.53 -13.11 -12.80
N LYS A 252 -9.21 -13.26 -12.87
CA LYS A 252 -8.57 -14.50 -13.35
C LYS A 252 -8.87 -15.69 -12.46
N LEU A 253 -8.80 -15.53 -11.13
CA LEU A 253 -9.13 -16.59 -10.18
C LEU A 253 -10.58 -17.10 -10.32
N LEU A 254 -11.50 -16.26 -10.81
CA LEU A 254 -12.89 -16.67 -11.08
C LEU A 254 -13.04 -17.50 -12.37
N CYS A 255 -12.02 -17.54 -13.22
CA CYS A 255 -12.02 -18.28 -14.49
C CYS A 255 -11.24 -19.61 -14.42
N GLU A 256 -10.51 -19.83 -13.33
CA GLU A 256 -9.77 -21.06 -13.03
C GLU A 256 -10.66 -22.07 -12.27
#